data_38d8302531228d425c7b985fb56dfebc
#
_entry.id   38d8302531228d425c7b985fb56dfebc
#
_cell.length_a   1.000
_cell.length_b   1.000
_cell.length_c   1.000
_cell.angle_alpha   90.00
_cell.angle_beta   90.00
_cell.angle_gamma   90.00
#
_symmetry.space_group_name_H-M   'P 1'
#
loop_
_entity.id
_entity.type
_entity.pdbx_description
1 polymer ?
#
loop_
_entity_poly.entity_id
_entity_poly.type
_entity_poly.pdbx_seq_one_letter_code
_entity_poly.pdbx_strand_id
1 'polypeptide(L)'
;MTIRARLFAAMALTVLGPLVTIAVALSAFAALGDRFEEVRRANAAQALALDLKFSVTDMNGWQTAYGYDDGQSRTTFVTSAQQTADLLERARRTLTAPRERALLDELGGAYDDFMRLDERAWAALQDDRPEVTKRILLGPELEHFATMARAADDLAAEQERAVAAAAAGFDDEQDDAKRELIAVAIGAGVVIILLLITVQDVVRLALERRDERA
;
A
#
# COMPACT_ATOMS: atom_id res chain seq x y z
N MET A 1 -9.35 -47.86 -29.46
CA MET A 1 -9.53 -46.47 -29.94
C MET A 1 -9.16 -46.40 -31.41
N THR A 2 -10.01 -45.80 -32.22
CA THR A 2 -9.74 -45.64 -33.66
C THR A 2 -8.66 -44.61 -33.92
N ILE A 3 -7.89 -44.70 -34.98
CA ILE A 3 -6.84 -43.72 -35.35
C ILE A 3 -7.42 -42.31 -35.44
N ARG A 4 -8.67 -42.15 -35.91
CA ARG A 4 -9.38 -40.87 -35.98
C ARG A 4 -9.58 -40.26 -34.57
N ALA A 5 -9.97 -41.05 -33.56
CA ALA A 5 -10.15 -40.58 -32.20
C ALA A 5 -8.84 -40.11 -31.55
N ARG A 6 -7.70 -40.78 -31.81
CA ARG A 6 -6.37 -40.39 -31.35
C ARG A 6 -5.91 -39.10 -31.99
N LEU A 7 -6.12 -38.90 -33.29
CA LEU A 7 -5.80 -37.65 -33.99
C LEU A 7 -6.64 -36.47 -33.48
N PHE A 8 -7.94 -36.69 -33.25
CA PHE A 8 -8.82 -35.66 -32.72
C PHE A 8 -8.42 -35.25 -31.30
N ALA A 9 -8.08 -36.21 -30.43
CA ALA A 9 -7.60 -35.94 -29.07
C ALA A 9 -6.27 -35.19 -29.12
N ALA A 10 -5.35 -35.53 -29.99
CA ALA A 10 -4.08 -34.84 -30.18
C ALA A 10 -4.29 -33.38 -30.63
N MET A 11 -5.15 -33.15 -31.63
CA MET A 11 -5.49 -31.78 -32.07
C MET A 11 -6.16 -30.96 -30.97
N ALA A 12 -7.11 -31.54 -30.23
CA ALA A 12 -7.74 -30.85 -29.10
C ALA A 12 -6.72 -30.44 -28.00
N LEU A 13 -5.80 -31.35 -27.70
CA LEU A 13 -4.76 -31.07 -26.70
C LEU A 13 -3.79 -29.97 -27.15
N THR A 14 -3.46 -29.92 -28.45
CA THR A 14 -2.58 -28.90 -29.04
C THR A 14 -3.20 -27.49 -28.97
N VAL A 15 -4.53 -27.41 -29.02
CA VAL A 15 -5.23 -26.10 -28.93
C VAL A 15 -5.57 -25.74 -27.48
N LEU A 16 -6.05 -26.69 -26.69
CA LEU A 16 -6.48 -26.44 -25.31
C LEU A 16 -5.30 -26.18 -24.38
N GLY A 17 -4.16 -26.86 -24.57
CA GLY A 17 -2.98 -26.68 -23.73
C GLY A 17 -2.49 -25.19 -23.68
N PRO A 18 -2.18 -24.58 -24.83
CA PRO A 18 -1.81 -23.18 -24.88
C PRO A 18 -2.89 -22.23 -24.33
N LEU A 19 -4.17 -22.49 -24.57
CA LEU A 19 -5.27 -21.68 -24.04
C LEU A 19 -5.33 -21.71 -22.52
N VAL A 20 -5.16 -22.87 -21.90
CA VAL A 20 -5.10 -23.00 -20.44
C VAL A 20 -3.87 -22.27 -19.90
N THR A 21 -2.70 -22.42 -20.54
CA THR A 21 -1.48 -21.72 -20.14
C THR A 21 -1.66 -20.20 -20.16
N ILE A 22 -2.26 -19.68 -21.23
CA ILE A 22 -2.53 -18.23 -21.35
C ILE A 22 -3.53 -17.78 -20.29
N ALA A 23 -4.60 -18.55 -20.05
CA ALA A 23 -5.60 -18.20 -19.03
C ALA A 23 -4.99 -18.14 -17.62
N VAL A 24 -4.16 -19.13 -17.25
CA VAL A 24 -3.45 -19.15 -15.95
C VAL A 24 -2.48 -17.97 -15.86
N ALA A 25 -1.69 -17.70 -16.90
CA ALA A 25 -0.77 -16.58 -16.91
C ALA A 25 -1.50 -15.23 -16.74
N LEU A 26 -2.60 -15.02 -17.46
CA LEU A 26 -3.40 -13.80 -17.33
C LEU A 26 -4.02 -13.65 -15.94
N SER A 27 -4.49 -14.74 -15.33
CA SER A 27 -5.01 -14.74 -13.95
C SER A 27 -3.93 -14.37 -12.95
N ALA A 28 -2.74 -14.98 -13.06
CA ALA A 28 -1.60 -14.68 -12.20
C ALA A 28 -1.14 -13.21 -12.32
N PHE A 29 -1.09 -12.67 -13.54
CA PHE A 29 -0.76 -11.25 -13.75
C PHE A 29 -1.82 -10.31 -13.19
N ALA A 30 -3.10 -10.65 -13.27
CA ALA A 30 -4.17 -9.85 -12.68
C ALA A 30 -4.05 -9.81 -11.15
N ALA A 31 -3.86 -10.97 -10.50
CA ALA A 31 -3.69 -11.07 -9.06
C ALA A 31 -2.46 -10.29 -8.56
N LEU A 32 -1.31 -10.40 -9.25
CA LEU A 32 -0.11 -9.60 -8.95
C LEU A 32 -0.36 -8.10 -9.12
N GLY A 33 -1.14 -7.71 -10.13
CA GLY A 33 -1.54 -6.32 -10.36
C GLY A 33 -2.33 -5.76 -9.19
N ASP A 34 -3.30 -6.50 -8.66
CA ASP A 34 -4.12 -6.12 -7.51
C ASP A 34 -3.27 -5.97 -6.24
N ARG A 35 -2.35 -6.90 -5.99
CA ARG A 35 -1.39 -6.82 -4.86
C ARG A 35 -0.43 -5.64 -4.98
N PHE A 36 0.06 -5.36 -6.18
CA PHE A 36 0.89 -4.19 -6.41
C PHE A 36 0.17 -2.88 -6.08
N GLU A 37 -1.11 -2.76 -6.47
CA GLU A 37 -1.93 -1.60 -6.13
C GLU A 37 -2.20 -1.50 -4.63
N GLU A 38 -2.29 -2.61 -3.90
CA GLU A 38 -2.39 -2.64 -2.44
C GLU A 38 -1.12 -2.09 -1.79
N VAL A 39 0.06 -2.56 -2.20
CA VAL A 39 1.36 -2.03 -1.74
C VAL A 39 1.48 -0.54 -2.03
N ARG A 40 1.09 -0.10 -3.22
CA ARG A 40 1.13 1.30 -3.61
C ARG A 40 0.24 2.17 -2.73
N ARG A 41 -0.98 1.71 -2.43
CA ARG A 41 -1.90 2.41 -1.52
C ARG A 41 -1.37 2.47 -0.10
N ALA A 42 -0.81 1.38 0.42
CA ALA A 42 -0.21 1.35 1.75
C ALA A 42 0.97 2.32 1.87
N ASN A 43 1.87 2.37 0.87
CA ASN A 43 2.96 3.34 0.84
C ASN A 43 2.47 4.80 0.79
N ALA A 44 1.42 5.09 0.02
CA ALA A 44 0.84 6.44 -0.04
C ALA A 44 0.21 6.84 1.31
N ALA A 45 -0.43 5.91 2.00
CA ALA A 45 -0.98 6.11 3.34
C ALA A 45 0.14 6.35 4.38
N GLN A 46 1.22 5.59 4.32
CA GLN A 46 2.40 5.79 5.17
C GLN A 46 3.04 7.16 4.94
N ALA A 47 3.24 7.57 3.70
CA ALA A 47 3.78 8.88 3.39
C ALA A 47 2.91 10.00 3.99
N LEU A 48 1.58 9.90 3.89
CA LEU A 48 0.67 10.87 4.46
C LEU A 48 0.74 10.92 6.00
N ALA A 49 0.88 9.78 6.67
CA ALA A 49 1.05 9.72 8.12
C ALA A 49 2.37 10.35 8.57
N LEU A 50 3.46 10.11 7.83
CA LEU A 50 4.76 10.72 8.09
C LEU A 50 4.74 12.24 7.84
N ASP A 51 4.10 12.70 6.78
CA ASP A 51 3.92 14.13 6.51
C ASP A 51 3.15 14.81 7.64
N LEU A 52 2.09 14.18 8.16
CA LEU A 52 1.31 14.69 9.28
C LEU A 52 2.16 14.74 10.56
N LYS A 53 2.91 13.69 10.89
CA LYS A 53 3.84 13.64 12.02
C LYS A 53 4.88 14.76 11.94
N PHE A 54 5.49 14.96 10.77
CA PHE A 54 6.46 16.03 10.57
C PHE A 54 5.82 17.41 10.72
N SER A 55 4.63 17.62 10.14
CA SER A 55 3.91 18.90 10.20
C SER A 55 3.50 19.28 11.61
N VAL A 56 3.07 18.32 12.45
CA VAL A 56 2.79 18.56 13.89
C VAL A 56 4.03 19.05 14.61
N THR A 57 5.19 18.45 14.33
CA THR A 57 6.45 18.84 14.97
C THR A 57 6.94 20.21 14.50
N ASP A 58 6.85 20.48 13.20
CA ASP A 58 7.22 21.77 12.59
C ASP A 58 6.36 22.91 13.14
N MET A 59 5.05 22.71 13.19
CA MET A 59 4.09 23.66 13.76
C MET A 59 4.46 24.05 15.19
N ASN A 60 4.73 23.09 16.06
CA ASN A 60 5.14 23.35 17.45
C ASN A 60 6.49 24.06 17.52
N GLY A 61 7.42 23.76 16.60
CA GLY A 61 8.71 24.47 16.50
C GLY A 61 8.52 25.94 16.21
N TRP A 62 7.70 26.30 15.23
CA TRP A 62 7.40 27.69 14.88
C TRP A 62 6.61 28.42 15.95
N GLN A 63 5.71 27.72 16.65
CA GLN A 63 5.01 28.27 17.79
C GLN A 63 5.97 28.64 18.90
N THR A 64 6.85 27.73 19.26
CA THR A 64 7.89 28.01 20.25
C THR A 64 8.76 29.19 19.83
N ALA A 65 9.15 29.25 18.55
CA ALA A 65 9.97 30.33 18.02
C ALA A 65 9.31 31.70 18.21
N TYR A 66 8.03 31.86 17.82
CA TYR A 66 7.37 33.17 17.98
C TYR A 66 7.20 33.60 19.47
N GLY A 67 7.10 32.63 20.36
CA GLY A 67 7.05 32.90 21.81
C GLY A 67 8.34 33.46 22.39
N TYR A 68 9.48 33.29 21.69
CA TYR A 68 10.79 33.75 22.09
C TYR A 68 11.35 34.91 21.25
N ASP A 69 10.83 35.16 20.06
CA ASP A 69 11.28 36.19 19.12
C ASP A 69 10.32 37.39 19.02
N ASP A 70 9.55 37.61 20.06
CA ASP A 70 8.55 38.67 20.15
C ASP A 70 7.53 38.68 19.01
N GLY A 71 7.16 37.46 18.55
CA GLY A 71 6.13 37.26 17.56
C GLY A 71 6.61 37.30 16.10
N GLN A 72 7.90 37.46 15.83
CA GLN A 72 8.41 37.55 14.43
C GLN A 72 8.10 36.32 13.62
N SER A 73 8.16 35.11 14.21
CA SER A 73 7.84 33.84 13.57
C SER A 73 6.33 33.52 13.49
N ARG A 74 5.43 34.40 13.97
CA ARG A 74 3.98 34.14 13.99
C ARG A 74 3.38 33.79 12.64
N THR A 75 3.77 34.48 11.58
CA THR A 75 3.27 34.21 10.22
C THR A 75 3.66 32.81 9.76
N THR A 76 4.86 32.36 10.06
CA THR A 76 5.35 31.02 9.71
C THR A 76 4.58 29.96 10.50
N PHE A 77 4.35 30.18 11.79
CA PHE A 77 3.51 29.30 12.60
C PHE A 77 2.10 29.16 12.01
N VAL A 78 1.42 30.26 11.70
CA VAL A 78 0.07 30.21 11.14
C VAL A 78 0.03 29.43 9.84
N THR A 79 1.03 29.58 8.99
CA THR A 79 1.17 28.81 7.74
C THR A 79 1.35 27.33 8.02
N SER A 80 2.23 26.96 8.97
CA SER A 80 2.48 25.56 9.36
C SER A 80 1.25 24.94 10.02
N ALA A 81 0.52 25.70 10.86
CA ALA A 81 -0.73 25.24 11.47
C ALA A 81 -1.79 24.94 10.40
N GLN A 82 -1.95 25.82 9.40
CA GLN A 82 -2.88 25.56 8.28
C GLN A 82 -2.49 24.32 7.50
N GLN A 83 -1.21 24.12 7.21
CA GLN A 83 -0.72 22.90 6.53
C GLN A 83 -1.02 21.64 7.35
N THR A 84 -0.87 21.71 8.68
CA THR A 84 -1.21 20.60 9.58
C THR A 84 -2.72 20.28 9.51
N ALA A 85 -3.57 21.31 9.54
CA ALA A 85 -5.02 21.13 9.38
C ALA A 85 -5.39 20.47 8.04
N ASP A 86 -4.80 20.93 6.94
CA ASP A 86 -5.03 20.40 5.60
C ASP A 86 -4.58 18.93 5.48
N LEU A 87 -3.43 18.58 6.09
CA LEU A 87 -2.94 17.20 6.14
C LEU A 87 -3.86 16.31 6.99
N LEU A 88 -4.32 16.80 8.14
CA LEU A 88 -5.27 16.07 9.00
C LEU A 88 -6.59 15.79 8.26
N GLU A 89 -7.12 16.77 7.55
CA GLU A 89 -8.30 16.62 6.71
C GLU A 89 -8.10 15.60 5.59
N ARG A 90 -6.94 15.60 4.93
CA ARG A 90 -6.58 14.60 3.92
C ARG A 90 -6.47 13.21 4.53
N ALA A 91 -5.82 13.10 5.69
CA ALA A 91 -5.68 11.84 6.41
C ALA A 91 -7.06 11.26 6.79
N ARG A 92 -7.98 12.05 7.32
CA ARG A 92 -9.36 11.64 7.63
C ARG A 92 -10.14 11.10 6.44
N ARG A 93 -9.88 11.63 5.24
CA ARG A 93 -10.51 11.13 4.00
C ARG A 93 -9.87 9.86 3.47
N THR A 94 -8.60 9.63 3.74
CA THR A 94 -7.81 8.55 3.14
C THR A 94 -7.69 7.34 4.07
N LEU A 95 -7.45 7.59 5.36
CA LEU A 95 -7.22 6.58 6.40
C LEU A 95 -8.54 6.32 7.11
N THR A 96 -9.17 5.18 6.80
CA THR A 96 -10.56 4.93 7.20
C THR A 96 -10.75 3.71 8.11
N ALA A 97 -9.69 2.97 8.43
CA ALA A 97 -9.75 1.88 9.37
C ALA A 97 -10.14 2.36 10.79
N PRO A 98 -10.83 1.55 11.60
CA PRO A 98 -11.30 1.99 12.91
C PRO A 98 -10.19 2.52 13.81
N ARG A 99 -9.01 1.90 13.80
CA ARG A 99 -7.86 2.35 14.59
C ARG A 99 -7.30 3.67 14.08
N GLU A 100 -7.20 3.84 12.76
CA GLU A 100 -6.76 5.08 12.12
C GLU A 100 -7.67 6.25 12.48
N ARG A 101 -9.00 6.04 12.39
CA ARG A 101 -10.00 7.06 12.77
C ARG A 101 -9.85 7.49 14.21
N ALA A 102 -9.70 6.53 15.13
CA ALA A 102 -9.53 6.84 16.55
C ALA A 102 -8.29 7.71 16.81
N LEU A 103 -7.16 7.40 16.15
CA LEU A 103 -5.93 8.20 16.25
C LEU A 103 -6.09 9.60 15.63
N LEU A 104 -6.77 9.70 14.48
CA LEU A 104 -7.04 10.98 13.83
C LEU A 104 -8.04 11.85 14.62
N ASP A 105 -8.98 11.24 15.31
CA ASP A 105 -9.90 11.95 16.21
C ASP A 105 -9.17 12.47 17.46
N GLU A 106 -8.30 11.64 18.05
CA GLU A 106 -7.44 12.06 19.18
C GLU A 106 -6.52 13.22 18.78
N LEU A 107 -5.82 13.09 17.63
CA LEU A 107 -4.95 14.13 17.10
C LEU A 107 -5.73 15.41 16.79
N GLY A 108 -6.88 15.30 16.15
CA GLY A 108 -7.71 16.45 15.80
C GLY A 108 -8.26 17.18 17.02
N GLY A 109 -8.72 16.45 18.03
CA GLY A 109 -9.16 17.05 19.29
C GLY A 109 -8.03 17.80 20.00
N ALA A 110 -6.84 17.20 20.05
CA ALA A 110 -5.65 17.85 20.64
C ALA A 110 -5.20 19.06 19.82
N TYR A 111 -5.30 19.02 18.49
CA TYR A 111 -5.02 20.16 17.61
C TYR A 111 -5.97 21.34 17.88
N ASP A 112 -7.25 21.10 18.00
CA ASP A 112 -8.24 22.15 18.29
C ASP A 112 -7.98 22.80 19.66
N ASP A 113 -7.61 22.01 20.66
CA ASP A 113 -7.26 22.49 21.99
C ASP A 113 -5.96 23.29 21.97
N PHE A 114 -4.95 22.82 21.26
CA PHE A 114 -3.68 23.49 21.04
C PHE A 114 -3.90 24.87 20.39
N MET A 115 -4.68 24.96 19.31
CA MET A 115 -4.96 26.22 18.61
C MET A 115 -5.73 27.22 19.48
N ARG A 116 -6.64 26.74 20.35
CA ARG A 116 -7.34 27.62 21.30
C ARG A 116 -6.39 28.21 22.37
N LEU A 117 -5.40 27.47 22.81
CA LEU A 117 -4.39 27.94 23.72
C LEU A 117 -3.42 28.90 23.04
N ASP A 118 -3.06 28.61 21.78
CA ASP A 118 -2.24 29.49 20.97
C ASP A 118 -2.86 30.89 20.78
N GLU A 119 -4.17 30.98 20.50
CA GLU A 119 -4.87 32.27 20.43
C GLU A 119 -4.72 33.06 21.71
N ARG A 120 -4.80 32.39 22.87
CA ARG A 120 -4.63 33.04 24.18
C ARG A 120 -3.18 33.46 24.47
N ALA A 121 -2.23 32.62 24.04
CA ALA A 121 -0.80 32.92 24.13
C ALA A 121 -0.44 34.13 23.29
N TRP A 122 -0.94 34.15 22.04
CA TRP A 122 -0.74 35.30 21.14
C TRP A 122 -1.35 36.59 21.67
N ALA A 123 -2.59 36.57 22.17
CA ALA A 123 -3.22 37.73 22.77
C ALA A 123 -2.40 38.26 23.98
N ALA A 124 -1.87 37.34 24.80
CA ALA A 124 -1.02 37.75 25.94
C ALA A 124 0.30 38.40 25.47
N LEU A 125 0.89 37.92 24.37
CA LEU A 125 2.09 38.53 23.80
C LEU A 125 1.81 39.92 23.26
N GLN A 126 0.69 40.12 22.56
CA GLN A 126 0.26 41.43 22.06
C GLN A 126 -0.04 42.45 23.19
N ASP A 127 -0.46 41.97 24.36
CA ASP A 127 -0.72 42.78 25.55
C ASP A 127 0.57 43.06 26.38
N ASP A 128 1.75 42.78 25.82
CA ASP A 128 3.06 42.91 26.49
C ASP A 128 3.16 42.09 27.80
N ARG A 129 2.61 40.85 27.76
CA ARG A 129 2.63 39.89 28.87
C ARG A 129 3.41 38.60 28.53
N PRO A 130 4.72 38.70 28.23
CA PRO A 130 5.49 37.57 27.74
C PRO A 130 5.56 36.37 28.71
N GLU A 131 5.52 36.63 30.01
CA GLU A 131 5.53 35.58 31.04
C GLU A 131 4.23 34.76 31.05
N VAL A 132 3.10 35.38 30.68
CA VAL A 132 1.83 34.65 30.51
C VAL A 132 1.89 33.79 29.25
N THR A 133 2.41 34.34 28.17
CA THR A 133 2.65 33.61 26.92
C THR A 133 3.50 32.36 27.17
N LYS A 134 4.68 32.52 27.76
CA LYS A 134 5.57 31.39 28.07
C LYS A 134 4.90 30.33 28.96
N ARG A 135 4.11 30.76 29.96
CA ARG A 135 3.40 29.83 30.83
C ARG A 135 2.36 28.99 30.06
N ILE A 136 1.70 29.56 29.08
CA ILE A 136 0.74 28.84 28.22
C ILE A 136 1.50 27.87 27.31
N LEU A 137 2.51 28.33 26.58
CA LEU A 137 3.28 27.56 25.62
C LEU A 137 4.01 26.37 26.28
N LEU A 138 4.63 26.59 27.45
CA LEU A 138 5.42 25.56 28.13
C LEU A 138 4.61 24.74 29.15
N GLY A 139 3.33 24.99 29.29
CA GLY A 139 2.42 24.28 30.19
C GLY A 139 1.35 23.51 29.41
N PRO A 140 0.08 23.97 29.48
CA PRO A 140 -1.05 23.22 28.95
C PRO A 140 -0.95 22.98 27.44
N GLU A 141 -0.33 23.85 26.68
CA GLU A 141 -0.18 23.71 25.25
C GLU A 141 0.82 22.62 24.88
N LEU A 142 1.91 22.50 25.63
CA LEU A 142 2.87 21.42 25.47
C LEU A 142 2.24 20.02 25.73
N GLU A 143 1.25 19.94 26.63
CA GLU A 143 0.51 18.69 26.88
C GLU A 143 -0.32 18.27 25.63
N HIS A 144 -0.98 19.23 24.98
CA HIS A 144 -1.73 18.96 23.74
C HIS A 144 -0.80 18.62 22.58
N PHE A 145 0.34 19.32 22.48
CA PHE A 145 1.37 18.93 21.50
C PHE A 145 1.86 17.50 21.74
N ALA A 146 2.15 17.12 22.98
CA ALA A 146 2.59 15.74 23.29
C ALA A 146 1.52 14.70 22.92
N THR A 147 0.24 15.03 23.04
CA THR A 147 -0.87 14.18 22.62
C THR A 147 -0.92 14.05 21.10
N MET A 148 -0.84 15.18 20.36
CA MET A 148 -0.76 15.16 18.89
C MET A 148 0.44 14.36 18.39
N ALA A 149 1.62 14.59 18.95
CA ALA A 149 2.85 13.91 18.57
C ALA A 149 2.74 12.40 18.75
N ARG A 150 2.19 11.95 19.90
CA ARG A 150 1.97 10.53 20.19
C ARG A 150 0.97 9.91 19.21
N ALA A 151 -0.17 10.56 18.98
CA ALA A 151 -1.18 10.05 18.05
C ALA A 151 -0.63 9.97 16.62
N ALA A 152 0.20 10.94 16.19
CA ALA A 152 0.86 10.92 14.89
C ALA A 152 1.93 9.81 14.80
N ASP A 153 2.70 9.56 15.87
CA ASP A 153 3.65 8.46 15.96
C ASP A 153 2.95 7.10 15.86
N ASP A 154 1.87 6.92 16.62
CA ASP A 154 1.08 5.70 16.59
C ASP A 154 0.46 5.46 15.22
N LEU A 155 -0.01 6.52 14.55
CA LEU A 155 -0.54 6.44 13.19
C LEU A 155 0.54 6.04 12.19
N ALA A 156 1.73 6.62 12.26
CA ALA A 156 2.87 6.26 11.42
C ALA A 156 3.28 4.79 11.61
N ALA A 157 3.33 4.32 12.87
CA ALA A 157 3.62 2.93 13.19
C ALA A 157 2.53 1.96 12.69
N GLU A 158 1.27 2.37 12.69
CA GLU A 158 0.16 1.57 12.11
C GLU A 158 0.35 1.43 10.59
N GLN A 159 0.68 2.52 9.89
CA GLN A 159 0.91 2.50 8.45
C GLN A 159 2.17 1.70 8.08
N GLU A 160 3.22 1.76 8.87
CA GLU A 160 4.42 0.91 8.66
C GLU A 160 4.07 -0.58 8.69
N ARG A 161 3.24 -0.99 9.67
CA ARG A 161 2.73 -2.37 9.73
C ARG A 161 1.85 -2.74 8.54
N ALA A 162 1.02 -1.82 8.07
CA ALA A 162 0.19 -2.03 6.88
C ALA A 162 1.03 -2.21 5.62
N VAL A 163 2.10 -1.41 5.44
CA VAL A 163 3.06 -1.57 4.33
C VAL A 163 3.76 -2.93 4.40
N ALA A 164 4.24 -3.33 5.58
CA ALA A 164 4.88 -4.62 5.76
C ALA A 164 3.94 -5.80 5.43
N ALA A 165 2.69 -5.71 5.86
CA ALA A 165 1.67 -6.73 5.55
C ALA A 165 1.33 -6.79 4.05
N ALA A 166 1.19 -5.63 3.39
CA ALA A 166 0.94 -5.56 1.95
C ALA A 166 2.12 -6.12 1.14
N ALA A 167 3.36 -5.82 1.54
CA ALA A 167 4.56 -6.35 0.90
C ALA A 167 4.66 -7.88 1.05
N ALA A 168 4.40 -8.42 2.25
CA ALA A 168 4.38 -9.86 2.47
C ALA A 168 3.29 -10.55 1.61
N GLY A 169 2.10 -9.97 1.53
CA GLY A 169 1.03 -10.49 0.66
C GLY A 169 1.39 -10.46 -0.83
N PHE A 170 2.17 -9.46 -1.27
CA PHE A 170 2.69 -9.42 -2.64
C PHE A 170 3.72 -10.52 -2.90
N ASP A 171 4.64 -10.76 -1.96
CA ASP A 171 5.67 -11.80 -2.07
C ASP A 171 5.03 -13.20 -2.10
N ASP A 172 4.03 -13.46 -1.26
CA ASP A 172 3.28 -14.73 -1.25
C ASP A 172 2.57 -14.96 -2.59
N GLU A 173 1.87 -13.97 -3.13
CA GLU A 173 1.19 -14.05 -4.43
C GLU A 173 2.18 -14.29 -5.58
N GLN A 174 3.36 -13.64 -5.53
CA GLN A 174 4.41 -13.84 -6.51
C GLN A 174 4.93 -15.28 -6.50
N ASP A 175 5.10 -15.86 -5.31
CA ASP A 175 5.58 -17.23 -5.19
C ASP A 175 4.53 -18.25 -5.62
N ASP A 176 3.25 -18.01 -5.33
CA ASP A 176 2.16 -18.84 -5.82
C ASP A 176 2.02 -18.76 -7.34
N ALA A 177 2.08 -17.57 -7.93
CA ALA A 177 2.09 -17.37 -9.37
C ALA A 177 3.25 -18.11 -10.05
N LYS A 178 4.45 -18.07 -9.48
CA LYS A 178 5.61 -18.84 -9.98
C LYS A 178 5.34 -20.36 -9.95
N ARG A 179 4.81 -20.88 -8.83
CA ARG A 179 4.48 -22.31 -8.68
C ARG A 179 3.44 -22.75 -9.70
N GLU A 180 2.39 -21.99 -9.90
CA GLU A 180 1.36 -22.26 -10.90
C GLU A 180 1.92 -22.27 -12.32
N LEU A 181 2.71 -21.29 -12.69
CA LEU A 181 3.34 -21.23 -14.02
C LEU A 181 4.30 -22.40 -14.25
N ILE A 182 5.07 -22.80 -13.25
CA ILE A 182 5.95 -23.98 -13.34
C ILE A 182 5.10 -25.26 -13.51
N ALA A 183 4.05 -25.43 -12.74
CA ALA A 183 3.17 -26.59 -12.84
C ALA A 183 2.52 -26.70 -14.23
N VAL A 184 2.05 -25.57 -14.78
CA VAL A 184 1.48 -25.51 -16.15
C VAL A 184 2.55 -25.81 -17.19
N ALA A 185 3.77 -25.29 -17.06
CA ALA A 185 4.87 -25.57 -17.98
C ALA A 185 5.26 -27.05 -17.99
N ILE A 186 5.33 -27.70 -16.82
CA ILE A 186 5.58 -29.14 -16.71
C ILE A 186 4.44 -29.93 -17.37
N GLY A 187 3.18 -29.57 -17.07
CA GLY A 187 2.02 -30.21 -17.69
C GLY A 187 2.02 -30.11 -19.23
N ALA A 188 2.33 -28.92 -19.72
CA ALA A 188 2.47 -28.71 -21.19
C ALA A 188 3.60 -29.57 -21.80
N GLY A 189 4.74 -29.66 -21.11
CA GLY A 189 5.87 -30.51 -21.51
C GLY A 189 5.48 -31.98 -21.60
N VAL A 190 4.77 -32.49 -20.59
CA VAL A 190 4.27 -33.89 -20.59
C VAL A 190 3.32 -34.13 -21.78
N VAL A 191 2.40 -33.21 -22.05
CA VAL A 191 1.47 -33.27 -23.15
C VAL A 191 2.22 -33.31 -24.48
N ILE A 192 3.23 -32.49 -24.69
CA ILE A 192 4.05 -32.47 -25.91
C ILE A 192 4.75 -33.81 -26.11
N ILE A 193 5.33 -34.39 -25.05
CA ILE A 193 6.00 -35.72 -25.13
C ILE A 193 5.00 -36.82 -25.52
N LEU A 194 3.82 -36.84 -24.90
CA LEU A 194 2.78 -37.81 -25.24
C LEU A 194 2.29 -37.67 -26.69
N LEU A 195 2.16 -36.44 -27.19
CA LEU A 195 1.84 -36.17 -28.59
C LEU A 195 2.91 -36.69 -29.55
N LEU A 196 4.20 -36.47 -29.23
CA LEU A 196 5.31 -36.96 -30.06
C LEU A 196 5.32 -38.50 -30.15
N ILE A 197 5.12 -39.18 -29.02
CA ILE A 197 5.03 -40.63 -28.94
C ILE A 197 3.84 -41.13 -29.81
N THR A 198 2.67 -40.49 -29.68
CA THR A 198 1.46 -40.86 -30.42
C THR A 198 1.66 -40.69 -31.94
N VAL A 199 2.31 -39.59 -32.35
CA VAL A 199 2.62 -39.35 -33.80
C VAL A 199 3.60 -40.37 -34.30
N GLN A 200 4.66 -40.73 -33.55
CA GLN A 200 5.61 -41.77 -33.94
C GLN A 200 4.93 -43.14 -34.14
N ASP A 201 4.03 -43.53 -33.23
CA ASP A 201 3.28 -44.76 -33.32
C ASP A 201 2.37 -44.81 -34.57
N VAL A 202 1.68 -43.67 -34.85
CA VAL A 202 0.82 -43.56 -36.05
C VAL A 202 1.64 -43.65 -37.34
N VAL A 203 2.79 -42.98 -37.41
CA VAL A 203 3.69 -43.04 -38.59
C VAL A 203 4.22 -44.44 -38.81
N ARG A 204 4.66 -45.11 -37.73
CA ARG A 204 5.15 -46.50 -37.82
C ARG A 204 4.09 -47.45 -38.34
N LEU A 205 2.86 -47.41 -37.80
CA LEU A 205 1.73 -48.23 -38.27
C LEU A 205 1.33 -47.93 -39.71
N ALA A 206 1.48 -46.69 -40.17
CA ALA A 206 1.19 -46.31 -41.55
C ALA A 206 2.24 -46.85 -42.52
N LEU A 207 3.51 -46.88 -42.13
CA LEU A 207 4.60 -47.47 -42.94
C LEU A 207 4.48 -48.99 -43.02
N GLU A 208 4.24 -49.68 -41.91
CA GLU A 208 4.03 -51.14 -41.88
C GLU A 208 2.89 -51.60 -42.82
N ARG A 209 1.76 -50.87 -42.86
CA ARG A 209 0.63 -51.16 -43.77
C ARG A 209 0.93 -50.88 -45.25
N ARG A 210 1.90 -50.03 -45.53
CA ARG A 210 2.31 -49.75 -46.93
C ARG A 210 3.17 -50.83 -47.45
N ASP A 211 4.06 -51.41 -46.62
CA ASP A 211 4.94 -52.53 -47.01
C ASP A 211 4.14 -53.85 -47.23
N GLU A 212 3.02 -54.04 -46.49
CA GLU A 212 2.12 -55.22 -46.73
C GLU A 212 1.29 -55.13 -47.99
N ARG A 213 1.25 -54.00 -48.69
CA ARG A 213 0.48 -53.78 -49.91
C ARG A 213 1.34 -53.70 -51.18
N ALA A 214 2.66 -53.74 -51.04
CA ALA A 214 3.62 -53.75 -52.15
C ALA A 214 4.10 -55.17 -52.44
#